data_4bda9aeca3ec5ec88f6416eb6e245d8c
#
_entry.id   4bda9aeca3ec5ec88f6416eb6e245d8c
#
_cell.length_a   1.000
_cell.length_b   1.000
_cell.length_c   1.000
_cell.angle_alpha   90.00
_cell.angle_beta   90.00
_cell.angle_gamma   90.00
#
_symmetry.space_group_name_H-M   'P 1'
#
loop_
_entity.id
_entity.type
_entity.pdbx_description
1 polymer ?
#
loop_
_entity_poly.entity_id
_entity_poly.type
_entity_poly.pdbx_seq_one_letter_code
_entity_poly.pdbx_strand_id
1 'polypeptide(L)'
;MLHISKWERHSNSSRDALGAAALNFCKNAKSKDGVHGAKFYWPNPNLIAIIIEAETGSWGIAAEPDGSTMKSFFDLGDAASCIMDETWVDASLGQKRSDKAS
;
A
#
# COMPACT_ATOMS: atom_id res chain seq x y z
N MET A 1 6.77 -10.01 0.18
CA MET A 1 6.14 -9.54 -1.07
C MET A 1 5.97 -8.03 -1.04
N LEU A 2 5.87 -7.42 -2.20
CA LEU A 2 5.62 -5.99 -2.34
C LEU A 2 4.20 -5.75 -2.82
N HIS A 3 3.50 -4.85 -2.14
CA HIS A 3 2.20 -4.34 -2.57
C HIS A 3 2.42 -2.95 -3.14
N ILE A 4 2.12 -2.77 -4.41
CA ILE A 4 2.38 -1.53 -5.13
C ILE A 4 1.07 -0.99 -5.65
N SER A 5 0.75 0.26 -5.29
CA SER A 5 -0.44 0.94 -5.79
C SER A 5 -0.09 2.34 -6.25
N LYS A 6 -0.80 2.80 -7.27
CA LYS A 6 -0.68 4.17 -7.77
C LYS A 6 -2.04 4.85 -7.67
N TRP A 7 -2.01 6.09 -7.24
CA TRP A 7 -3.21 6.86 -6.94
C TRP A 7 -3.13 8.22 -7.64
N GLU A 8 -4.10 8.48 -8.48
CA GLU A 8 -4.21 9.74 -9.20
C GLU A 8 -5.05 10.73 -8.39
N ARG A 9 -4.47 11.91 -8.12
CA ARG A 9 -5.12 12.95 -7.33
C ARG A 9 -6.40 13.43 -8.00
N HIS A 10 -7.48 13.56 -7.22
CA HIS A 10 -8.72 14.16 -7.69
C HIS A 10 -8.50 15.65 -7.95
N SER A 11 -9.19 16.19 -8.94
CA SER A 11 -9.04 17.60 -9.31
C SER A 11 -9.46 18.55 -8.20
N ASN A 12 -10.36 18.13 -7.29
CA ASN A 12 -10.82 18.92 -6.16
C ASN A 12 -10.03 18.67 -4.88
N SER A 13 -8.97 17.86 -4.92
CA SER A 13 -8.10 17.58 -3.78
C SER A 13 -6.78 18.34 -3.92
N SER A 14 -6.24 18.83 -2.81
CA SER A 14 -4.91 19.42 -2.82
C SER A 14 -3.83 18.32 -2.75
N ARG A 15 -2.63 18.66 -3.25
CA ARG A 15 -1.46 17.80 -3.12
C ARG A 15 -1.12 17.53 -1.66
N ASP A 16 -1.26 18.55 -0.80
CA ASP A 16 -0.99 18.41 0.63
C ASP A 16 -1.96 17.45 1.29
N ALA A 17 -3.23 17.51 0.94
CA ALA A 17 -4.23 16.58 1.47
C ALA A 17 -3.94 15.14 1.04
N LEU A 18 -3.57 14.92 -0.21
CA LEU A 18 -3.20 13.59 -0.70
C LEU A 18 -1.93 13.08 0.00
N GLY A 19 -0.91 13.92 0.16
CA GLY A 19 0.31 13.57 0.86
C GLY A 19 0.07 13.19 2.31
N ALA A 20 -0.78 13.94 3.01
CA ALA A 20 -1.15 13.65 4.39
C ALA A 20 -1.90 12.32 4.51
N ALA A 21 -2.83 12.05 3.60
CA ALA A 21 -3.58 10.80 3.58
C ALA A 21 -2.66 9.60 3.32
N ALA A 22 -1.73 9.73 2.37
CA ALA A 22 -0.76 8.68 2.06
C ALA A 22 0.19 8.42 3.23
N LEU A 23 0.66 9.47 3.89
CA LEU A 23 1.52 9.35 5.07
C LEU A 23 0.81 8.58 6.19
N ASN A 24 -0.44 8.94 6.46
CA ASN A 24 -1.25 8.29 7.48
C ASN A 24 -1.49 6.81 7.14
N PHE A 25 -1.81 6.52 5.89
CA PHE A 25 -1.97 5.15 5.43
C PHE A 25 -0.69 4.33 5.63
N CYS A 26 0.48 4.88 5.27
CA CYS A 26 1.76 4.20 5.46
C CYS A 26 2.07 3.97 6.94
N LYS A 27 1.79 4.93 7.81
CA LYS A 27 1.99 4.78 9.25
C LYS A 27 1.13 3.64 9.82
N ASN A 28 -0.12 3.58 9.43
CA ASN A 28 -1.03 2.52 9.88
C ASN A 28 -0.60 1.16 9.36
N ALA A 29 -0.19 1.08 8.10
CA ALA A 29 0.32 -0.15 7.52
C ALA A 29 1.56 -0.66 8.26
N LYS A 30 2.52 0.24 8.55
CA LYS A 30 3.75 -0.11 9.25
C LYS A 30 3.51 -0.64 10.68
N SER A 31 2.41 -0.29 11.30
CA SER A 31 2.08 -0.76 12.64
C SER A 31 1.58 -2.20 12.68
N LYS A 32 1.31 -2.80 11.53
CA LYS A 32 0.77 -4.17 11.47
C LYS A 32 1.88 -5.21 11.50
N ASP A 33 1.59 -6.34 12.13
CA ASP A 33 2.52 -7.48 12.17
C ASP A 33 2.77 -7.99 10.75
N GLY A 34 4.03 -8.31 10.47
CA GLY A 34 4.42 -8.80 9.16
C GLY A 34 4.67 -7.73 8.12
N VAL A 35 4.48 -6.45 8.44
CA VAL A 35 4.82 -5.33 7.55
C VAL A 35 6.21 -4.80 7.90
N HIS A 36 7.12 -4.89 6.95
CA HIS A 36 8.52 -4.49 7.13
C HIS A 36 8.79 -3.06 6.69
N GLY A 37 7.98 -2.52 5.80
CA GLY A 37 8.12 -1.16 5.33
C GLY A 37 6.88 -0.66 4.60
N ALA A 38 6.67 0.65 4.64
CA ALA A 38 5.62 1.31 3.87
C ALA A 38 6.12 2.71 3.53
N LYS A 39 6.18 2.99 2.24
CA LYS A 39 6.70 4.26 1.71
C LYS A 39 5.82 4.73 0.57
N PHE A 40 5.84 6.04 0.33
CA PHE A 40 5.16 6.59 -0.84
C PHE A 40 6.09 7.56 -1.57
N TYR A 41 5.84 7.70 -2.86
CA TYR A 41 6.65 8.51 -3.76
C TYR A 41 5.72 9.32 -4.65
N TRP A 42 6.23 10.42 -5.18
CA TRP A 42 5.53 11.27 -6.14
C TRP A 42 6.18 11.10 -7.52
N PRO A 43 5.69 10.21 -8.40
CA PRO A 43 6.16 10.15 -9.79
C PRO A 43 5.94 11.46 -10.54
N ASN A 44 4.87 12.18 -10.20
CA ASN A 44 4.59 13.52 -10.67
C ASN A 44 3.65 14.22 -9.68
N PRO A 45 3.37 15.53 -9.82
CA PRO A 45 2.55 16.26 -8.85
C PRO A 45 1.12 15.76 -8.68
N ASN A 46 0.60 14.97 -9.61
CA ASN A 46 -0.78 14.47 -9.61
C ASN A 46 -0.89 12.99 -9.30
N LEU A 47 0.23 12.31 -9.10
CA LEU A 47 0.27 10.86 -8.92
C LEU A 47 1.12 10.51 -7.71
N ILE A 48 0.62 9.60 -6.89
CA ILE A 48 1.37 9.05 -5.77
C ILE A 48 1.49 7.54 -5.95
N ALA A 49 2.67 6.99 -5.62
CA ALA A 49 2.90 5.56 -5.61
C ALA A 49 3.14 5.12 -4.17
N ILE A 50 2.42 4.10 -3.72
CA ILE A 50 2.57 3.54 -2.39
C ILE A 50 3.15 2.14 -2.52
N ILE A 51 4.23 1.88 -1.78
CA ILE A 51 4.93 0.60 -1.78
C ILE A 51 4.97 0.07 -0.37
N ILE A 52 4.39 -1.12 -0.16
CA ILE A 52 4.35 -1.78 1.14
C ILE A 52 5.06 -3.12 1.02
N GLU A 53 6.07 -3.33 1.84
CA GLU A 53 6.78 -4.60 1.95
C GLU A 53 6.21 -5.38 3.14
N ALA A 54 5.66 -6.57 2.87
CA ALA A 54 5.03 -7.40 3.89
C ALA A 54 5.33 -8.89 3.66
N GLU A 55 5.23 -9.68 4.72
CA GLU A 55 5.45 -11.12 4.64
C GLU A 55 4.32 -11.83 3.90
N THR A 56 3.09 -11.33 4.07
CA THR A 56 1.89 -11.93 3.47
C THR A 56 1.00 -10.87 2.88
N GLY A 57 -0.01 -11.31 2.09
CA GLY A 57 -1.03 -10.41 1.57
C GLY A 57 -2.11 -10.03 2.56
N SER A 58 -2.12 -10.62 3.75
CA SER A 58 -3.18 -10.42 4.75
C SER A 58 -2.87 -9.33 5.78
N TRP A 59 -1.90 -8.47 5.52
CA TRP A 59 -1.47 -7.41 6.43
C TRP A 59 -2.50 -6.28 6.58
N GLY A 60 -3.35 -6.12 5.60
CA GLY A 60 -4.20 -4.94 5.46
C GLY A 60 -5.52 -5.03 6.23
N ILE A 61 -6.58 -4.62 5.58
CA ILE A 61 -7.91 -4.43 6.15
C ILE A 61 -8.44 -5.68 6.82
N ALA A 62 -8.23 -6.85 6.21
CA ALA A 62 -8.75 -8.12 6.71
C ALA A 62 -8.10 -8.58 8.02
N ALA A 63 -6.90 -8.11 8.33
CA ALA A 63 -6.16 -8.50 9.53
C ALA A 63 -6.36 -7.53 10.69
N GLU A 64 -7.14 -6.47 10.51
CA GLU A 64 -7.20 -5.37 11.44
C GLU A 64 -8.48 -5.38 12.29
N PRO A 65 -8.36 -5.46 13.63
CA PRO A 65 -9.54 -5.49 14.49
C PRO A 65 -10.15 -4.12 14.76
N ASP A 66 -9.39 -3.02 14.65
CA ASP A 66 -9.86 -1.67 15.02
C ASP A 66 -10.28 -0.79 13.84
N GLY A 67 -10.06 -1.24 12.64
CA GLY A 67 -10.47 -0.53 11.42
C GLY A 67 -9.65 0.71 11.08
N SER A 68 -8.49 0.95 11.69
CA SER A 68 -7.69 2.15 11.43
C SER A 68 -7.09 2.16 10.03
N THR A 69 -6.66 1.01 9.52
CA THR A 69 -6.15 0.91 8.14
C THR A 69 -7.29 1.12 7.14
N MET A 70 -8.46 0.57 7.41
CA MET A 70 -9.64 0.78 6.56
C MET A 70 -10.01 2.26 6.48
N LYS A 71 -10.02 2.95 7.62
CA LYS A 71 -10.29 4.39 7.66
C LYS A 71 -9.27 5.17 6.84
N SER A 72 -7.99 4.85 7.00
CA SER A 72 -6.91 5.48 6.23
C SER A 72 -7.06 5.23 4.73
N PHE A 73 -7.47 4.03 4.35
CA PHE A 73 -7.74 3.68 2.96
C PHE A 73 -8.87 4.50 2.37
N PHE A 74 -9.96 4.69 3.12
CA PHE A 74 -11.07 5.53 2.67
C PHE A 74 -10.67 7.00 2.57
N ASP A 75 -9.89 7.51 3.52
CA ASP A 75 -9.36 8.88 3.47
C ASP A 75 -8.50 9.10 2.22
N LEU A 76 -7.69 8.10 1.87
CA LEU A 76 -6.90 8.13 0.64
C LEU A 76 -7.80 8.13 -0.60
N GLY A 77 -8.85 7.32 -0.59
CA GLY A 77 -9.83 7.25 -1.67
C GLY A 77 -10.65 8.54 -1.85
N ASP A 78 -10.79 9.34 -0.79
CA ASP A 78 -11.43 10.65 -0.89
C ASP A 78 -10.55 11.66 -1.62
N ALA A 79 -9.24 11.51 -1.56
CA ALA A 79 -8.27 12.44 -2.16
C ALA A 79 -7.79 12.00 -3.54
N ALA A 80 -7.87 10.69 -3.86
CA ALA A 80 -7.31 10.14 -5.09
C ALA A 80 -8.03 8.87 -5.52
N SER A 81 -7.88 8.52 -6.80
CA SER A 81 -8.39 7.27 -7.35
C SER A 81 -7.26 6.28 -7.58
N CYS A 82 -7.44 5.05 -7.14
CA CYS A 82 -6.47 3.98 -7.40
C CYS A 82 -6.52 3.60 -8.88
N ILE A 83 -5.40 3.78 -9.57
CA ILE A 83 -5.27 3.47 -11.00
C ILE A 83 -4.42 2.24 -11.26
N MET A 84 -3.72 1.75 -10.25
CA MET A 84 -2.91 0.53 -10.35
C MET A 84 -2.76 -0.08 -8.96
N ASP A 85 -2.94 -1.39 -8.88
CA ASP A 85 -2.75 -2.15 -7.65
C ASP A 85 -2.20 -3.52 -8.02
N GLU A 86 -0.95 -3.78 -7.64
CA GLU A 86 -0.26 -5.02 -7.95
C GLU A 86 0.44 -5.57 -6.70
N THR A 87 0.54 -6.88 -6.64
CA THR A 87 1.28 -7.59 -5.61
C THR A 87 2.39 -8.39 -6.27
N TRP A 88 3.64 -8.10 -5.88
CA TRP A 88 4.82 -8.75 -6.42
C TRP A 88 5.40 -9.71 -5.39
N VAL A 89 5.51 -10.99 -5.77
CA VAL A 89 6.09 -12.03 -4.93
C VAL A 89 7.57 -12.14 -5.25
N ASP A 90 8.37 -12.34 -4.21
CA ASP A 90 9.81 -12.53 -4.37
C ASP A 90 10.10 -13.77 -5.23
N ALA A 91 10.89 -13.61 -6.28
CA ALA A 91 11.19 -14.66 -7.24
C ALA A 91 11.99 -15.82 -6.60
N SER A 92 12.88 -15.49 -5.68
CA SER A 92 13.68 -16.53 -4.99
C SER A 92 12.83 -17.38 -4.07
N LEU A 93 11.81 -16.79 -3.42
CA LEU A 93 10.85 -17.53 -2.62
C LEU A 93 10.00 -18.47 -3.49
N GLY A 94 9.56 -17.99 -4.66
CA GLY A 94 8.85 -18.80 -5.63
C GLY A 94 9.69 -19.96 -6.14
N GLN A 95 10.96 -19.72 -6.40
CA GLN A 95 11.91 -20.76 -6.86
C GLN A 95 12.09 -21.86 -5.79
N LYS A 96 12.21 -21.47 -4.53
CA LYS A 96 12.33 -22.44 -3.43
C LYS A 96 11.09 -23.32 -3.32
N ARG A 97 9.91 -22.77 -3.52
CA ARG A 97 8.66 -23.53 -3.50
C ARG A 97 8.61 -24.55 -4.65
N SER A 98 9.04 -24.13 -5.82
CA SER A 98 9.11 -25.01 -7.00
C SER A 98 10.08 -26.18 -6.76
N ASP A 99 11.25 -25.90 -6.20
CA ASP A 99 12.25 -26.91 -5.88
C ASP A 99 11.74 -27.92 -4.86
N LYS A 100 10.97 -27.46 -3.87
CA LYS A 100 10.35 -28.37 -2.87
C LYS A 100 9.23 -29.21 -3.44
N ALA A 101 8.53 -28.71 -4.43
CA ALA A 101 7.42 -29.42 -5.07
C ALA A 101 7.90 -30.46 -6.07
N SER A 102 9.11 -30.34 -6.52
CA SER A 102 9.74 -31.31 -7.43
C SER A 102 10.53 -32.35 -6.69
#